data_afc0b231289e5df9e943c7a4877dca5d
#
_entry.id   afc0b231289e5df9e943c7a4877dca5d
#
_cell.length_a   1.000
_cell.length_b   1.000
_cell.length_c   1.000
_cell.angle_alpha   90.00
_cell.angle_beta   90.00
_cell.angle_gamma   90.00
#
_symmetry.space_group_name_H-M   'P 1'
#
loop_
_entity.id
_entity.type
_entity.pdbx_description
1 polymer ?
#
loop_
_entity_poly.entity_id
_entity_poly.type
_entity_poly.pdbx_seq_one_letter_code
_entity_poly.pdbx_strand_id
1 'polypeptide(L)'
;MNIYVGNISWGLTDQDLENVFAEHGTVTSAKIITDRATGRSRGFGFVEMSDGADAAIEALNGTEVDGRELVVNESRPKDKS
;
A
#
# COMPACT_ATOMS: atom_id res chain seq x y z
N MET A 1 7.44 5.63 -8.13
CA MET A 1 6.14 5.09 -8.58
C MET A 1 5.20 4.96 -7.39
N ASN A 2 3.99 5.43 -7.53
CA ASN A 2 3.00 5.35 -6.48
C ASN A 2 2.15 4.10 -6.66
N ILE A 3 1.86 3.44 -5.55
CA ILE A 3 1.12 2.18 -5.54
C ILE A 3 -0.13 2.36 -4.66
N TYR A 4 -1.27 1.98 -5.21
CA TYR A 4 -2.51 1.92 -4.43
C TYR A 4 -2.62 0.55 -3.77
N VAL A 5 -2.92 0.55 -2.47
CA VAL A 5 -3.10 -0.68 -1.71
C VAL A 5 -4.47 -0.63 -1.06
N GLY A 6 -5.33 -1.57 -1.42
CA GLY A 6 -6.67 -1.63 -0.87
C GLY A 6 -6.91 -2.89 -0.06
N ASN A 7 -8.04 -2.95 0.60
CA ASN A 7 -8.46 -4.07 1.44
C ASN A 7 -7.44 -4.36 2.54
N ILE A 8 -6.88 -3.29 3.12
CA ILE A 8 -5.88 -3.40 4.18
C ILE A 8 -6.57 -3.72 5.50
N SER A 9 -5.98 -4.62 6.28
CA SER A 9 -6.48 -4.92 7.62
C SER A 9 -6.40 -3.68 8.50
N TRP A 10 -7.39 -3.50 9.35
CA TRP A 10 -7.45 -2.36 10.26
C TRP A 10 -6.29 -2.35 11.26
N GLY A 11 -5.69 -3.50 11.52
CA GLY A 11 -4.58 -3.58 12.46
C GLY A 11 -3.23 -3.20 11.87
N LEU A 12 -3.15 -3.01 10.55
CA LEU A 12 -1.90 -2.65 9.92
C LEU A 12 -1.57 -1.18 10.14
N THR A 13 -0.28 -0.92 10.39
CA THR A 13 0.22 0.45 10.54
C THR A 13 0.99 0.85 9.29
N ASP A 14 1.36 2.13 9.21
CA ASP A 14 2.21 2.61 8.12
C ASP A 14 3.51 1.81 8.06
N GLN A 15 4.09 1.52 9.22
CA GLN A 15 5.33 0.75 9.28
C GLN A 15 5.14 -0.67 8.78
N ASP A 16 4.00 -1.30 9.13
CA ASP A 16 3.71 -2.64 8.64
C ASP A 16 3.59 -2.66 7.13
N LEU A 17 2.93 -1.65 6.57
CA LEU A 17 2.77 -1.54 5.14
C LEU A 17 4.12 -1.36 4.46
N GLU A 18 4.96 -0.51 5.02
CA GLU A 18 6.31 -0.29 4.49
C GLU A 18 7.09 -1.60 4.50
N ASN A 19 7.02 -2.35 5.59
CA ASN A 19 7.76 -3.60 5.72
C ASN A 19 7.33 -4.62 4.67
N VAL A 20 6.04 -4.70 4.40
CA VAL A 20 5.52 -5.64 3.41
C VAL A 20 6.10 -5.33 2.02
N PHE A 21 6.17 -4.06 1.67
CA PHE A 21 6.68 -3.67 0.36
C PHE A 21 8.19 -3.63 0.30
N ALA A 22 8.86 -3.39 1.43
CA ALA A 22 10.32 -3.29 1.47
C ALA A 22 11.01 -4.60 1.09
N GLU A 23 10.30 -5.71 1.19
CA GLU A 23 10.85 -7.00 0.80
C GLU A 23 11.05 -7.12 -0.72
N HIS A 24 10.40 -6.25 -1.48
CA HIS A 24 10.40 -6.33 -2.93
C HIS A 24 11.18 -5.21 -3.59
N GLY A 25 11.59 -4.20 -2.83
CA GLY A 25 12.33 -3.10 -3.39
C GLY A 25 12.52 -1.98 -2.38
N THR A 26 12.81 -0.80 -2.87
CA THR A 26 13.09 0.35 -2.01
C THR A 26 11.82 1.18 -1.83
N VAL A 27 11.33 1.24 -0.59
CA VAL A 27 10.15 2.04 -0.25
C VAL A 27 10.61 3.41 0.21
N THR A 28 10.10 4.45 -0.42
CA THR A 28 10.40 5.82 -0.03
C THR A 28 9.33 6.39 0.89
N SER A 29 8.10 5.87 0.79
CA SER A 29 7.01 6.36 1.62
C SER A 29 5.91 5.31 1.65
N ALA A 30 5.27 5.18 2.81
CA ALA A 30 4.11 4.30 2.96
C ALA A 30 3.14 4.96 3.92
N LYS A 31 1.88 5.04 3.53
CA LYS A 31 0.89 5.69 4.37
C LYS A 31 -0.47 5.04 4.19
N ILE A 32 -1.08 4.70 5.32
CA ILE A 32 -2.45 4.20 5.35
C ILE A 32 -3.36 5.40 5.59
N ILE A 33 -4.42 5.49 4.78
CA ILE A 33 -5.37 6.58 4.91
C ILE A 33 -6.32 6.26 6.06
N THR A 34 -6.48 7.23 6.96
CA THR A 34 -7.34 7.05 8.13
C THR A 34 -8.49 8.03 8.08
N ASP A 35 -9.56 7.67 8.77
CA ASP A 35 -10.72 8.53 8.93
C ASP A 35 -10.42 9.56 10.01
N ARG A 36 -10.57 10.83 9.68
CA ARG A 36 -10.26 11.90 10.63
C ARG A 36 -11.18 11.91 11.83
N ALA A 37 -12.42 11.51 11.64
CA ALA A 37 -13.40 11.55 12.70
C ALA A 37 -13.18 10.46 13.74
N THR A 38 -12.76 9.27 13.31
CA THR A 38 -12.62 8.12 14.18
C THR A 38 -11.18 7.71 14.41
N GLY A 39 -10.26 8.15 13.55
CA GLY A 39 -8.86 7.74 13.61
C GLY A 39 -8.61 6.34 13.11
N ARG A 40 -9.60 5.69 12.54
CA ARG A 40 -9.48 4.32 12.07
C ARG A 40 -9.03 4.28 10.62
N SER A 41 -8.33 3.19 10.27
CA SER A 41 -7.94 2.94 8.90
C SER A 41 -9.18 2.82 8.02
N ARG A 42 -9.13 3.43 6.84
CA ARG A 42 -10.21 3.32 5.87
C ARG A 42 -10.07 2.07 5.02
N GLY A 43 -9.04 1.25 5.29
CA GLY A 43 -8.83 0.02 4.57
C GLY A 43 -8.03 0.16 3.30
N PHE A 44 -7.43 1.33 3.07
CA PHE A 44 -6.57 1.51 1.91
C PHE A 44 -5.46 2.50 2.23
N GLY A 45 -4.44 2.49 1.38
CA GLY A 45 -3.32 3.39 1.56
C GLY A 45 -2.51 3.48 0.28
N PHE A 46 -1.39 4.19 0.37
CA PHE A 46 -0.51 4.40 -0.77
C PHE A 46 0.92 4.14 -0.34
N VAL A 47 1.68 3.55 -1.26
CA VAL A 47 3.11 3.29 -1.06
C VAL A 47 3.84 3.91 -2.23
N GLU A 48 4.95 4.60 -1.93
CA GLU A 48 5.82 5.12 -2.98
C GLU A 48 7.11 4.33 -2.96
N MET A 49 7.51 3.81 -4.11
CA MET A 49 8.75 3.05 -4.24
C MET A 49 9.60 3.65 -5.33
N SER A 50 10.90 3.75 -5.05
CA SER A 50 11.86 4.22 -6.06
C SER A 50 12.38 3.08 -6.91
N ASP A 51 12.18 1.83 -6.46
CA ASP A 51 12.73 0.66 -7.12
C ASP A 51 11.91 -0.55 -6.74
N GLY A 52 11.72 -1.46 -7.69
CA GLY A 52 11.02 -2.72 -7.44
C GLY A 52 9.52 -2.63 -7.36
N ALA A 53 8.93 -1.51 -7.76
CA ALA A 53 7.48 -1.31 -7.63
C ALA A 53 6.68 -2.32 -8.44
N ASP A 54 7.11 -2.59 -9.67
CA ASP A 54 6.39 -3.54 -10.52
C ASP A 54 6.41 -4.94 -9.91
N ALA A 55 7.57 -5.35 -9.40
CA ALA A 55 7.69 -6.66 -8.76
C ALA A 55 6.82 -6.73 -7.51
N ALA A 56 6.78 -5.65 -6.74
CA ALA A 56 5.96 -5.60 -5.54
C ALA A 56 4.48 -5.72 -5.87
N ILE A 57 4.04 -5.03 -6.91
CA ILE A 57 2.64 -5.10 -7.33
C ILE A 57 2.27 -6.51 -7.70
N GLU A 58 3.10 -7.16 -8.51
CA GLU A 58 2.80 -8.53 -8.95
C GLU A 58 2.83 -9.52 -7.79
N ALA A 59 3.78 -9.34 -6.89
CA ALA A 59 3.95 -10.29 -5.79
C ALA A 59 2.87 -10.14 -4.72
N LEU A 60 2.42 -8.91 -4.49
CA LEU A 60 1.54 -8.63 -3.35
C LEU A 60 0.07 -8.56 -3.71
N ASN A 61 -0.25 -8.31 -4.98
CA ASN A 61 -1.66 -8.27 -5.37
C ASN A 61 -2.28 -9.65 -5.19
N GLY A 62 -3.33 -9.73 -4.40
CA GLY A 62 -3.98 -11.00 -4.10
C GLY A 62 -3.33 -11.77 -2.97
N THR A 63 -2.31 -11.21 -2.33
CA THR A 63 -1.64 -11.86 -1.21
C THR A 63 -2.38 -11.54 0.08
N GLU A 64 -2.53 -12.55 0.92
CA GLU A 64 -3.21 -12.37 2.19
C GLU A 64 -2.23 -11.78 3.22
N VAL A 65 -2.60 -10.66 3.83
CA VAL A 65 -1.82 -10.03 4.88
C VAL A 65 -2.76 -9.74 6.03
N ASP A 66 -2.41 -10.27 7.19
CA ASP A 66 -3.21 -10.09 8.42
C ASP A 66 -4.67 -10.52 8.21
N GLY A 67 -4.87 -11.60 7.46
CA GLY A 67 -6.18 -12.18 7.24
C GLY A 67 -6.98 -11.54 6.12
N ARG A 68 -6.39 -10.61 5.37
CA ARG A 68 -7.09 -9.94 4.28
C ARG A 68 -6.28 -9.99 3.00
N GLU A 69 -6.97 -10.24 1.92
CA GLU A 69 -6.33 -10.28 0.60
C GLU A 69 -6.15 -8.86 0.08
N LEU A 70 -4.90 -8.47 -0.13
CA LEU A 70 -4.58 -7.12 -0.57
C LEU A 70 -4.93 -6.91 -2.03
N VAL A 71 -5.41 -5.71 -2.34
CA VAL A 71 -5.57 -5.25 -3.71
C VAL A 71 -4.46 -4.24 -3.96
N VAL A 72 -3.54 -4.58 -4.86
CA VAL A 72 -2.36 -3.77 -5.11
C VAL A 72 -2.30 -3.42 -6.59
N ASN A 73 -2.32 -2.12 -6.88
CA ASN A 73 -2.28 -1.63 -8.24
C ASN A 73 -1.42 -0.39 -8.32
N GLU A 74 -0.93 -0.10 -9.51
CA GLU A 74 -0.21 1.14 -9.73
C GLU A 74 -1.18 2.30 -9.61
N SER A 75 -0.80 3.30 -8.81
CA SER A 75 -1.58 4.51 -8.65
C SER A 75 -0.90 5.63 -9.42
N ARG A 76 -1.52 6.09 -10.49
CA ARG A 76 -0.97 7.18 -11.28
C ARG A 76 -1.65 8.48 -10.88
N PRO A 77 -0.89 9.54 -10.71
CA PRO A 77 -1.53 10.85 -10.51
C PRO A 77 -2.32 11.20 -11.74
N LYS A 78 -3.46 11.76 -11.54
CA LYS A 78 -4.23 12.26 -12.66
C LYS A 78 -3.58 13.52 -13.16
N ASP A 79 -3.24 13.55 -14.34
CA ASP A 79 -2.52 14.65 -14.85
C ASP A 79 -3.19 15.35 -15.83
N LYS A 80 -3.16 15.37 -15.75
CA LYS A 80 -3.31 15.66 -16.41
C LYS A 80 -3.18 15.73 -17.10
N SER A 81 -3.14 15.50 -17.16
CA SER A 81 -2.86 15.46 -17.61
C SER A 81 -2.62 15.48 -17.83
#